data_b8847d1653d8109cc2bf1bfaf8b6bf51
#
_entry.id   b8847d1653d8109cc2bf1bfaf8b6bf51
#
_cell.length_a   1.000
_cell.length_b   1.000
_cell.length_c   1.000
_cell.angle_alpha   90.00
_cell.angle_beta   90.00
_cell.angle_gamma   90.00
#
_symmetry.space_group_name_H-M   'P 1'
#
loop_
_entity.id
_entity.type
_entity.pdbx_description
1 polymer ?
#
loop_
_entity_poly.entity_id
_entity_poly.type
_entity_poly.pdbx_seq_one_letter_code
_entity_poly.pdbx_strand_id
1 'polypeptide(L)'
;MNKRKQWYLISYDIADSRRLQCFHRYIKKHAYALQYSVFIGYFNQPEWVELLRQLNKRIRQQTDSLHCYRLTERDMILCAGNPAFLPGVFTEQRLPIAQNQTIDELQVDV
;
A
#
# COMPACT_ATOMS: atom_id res chain seq x y z
N MET A 1 6.72 23.10 -4.12
CA MET A 1 5.89 21.95 -3.68
C MET A 1 5.90 20.89 -4.77
N ASN A 2 6.21 19.65 -4.40
CA ASN A 2 6.33 18.57 -5.37
C ASN A 2 4.95 18.03 -5.74
N LYS A 3 4.50 18.31 -6.98
CA LYS A 3 3.22 17.80 -7.49
C LYS A 3 3.37 16.47 -8.22
N ARG A 4 4.58 15.95 -8.32
CA ARG A 4 4.82 14.67 -8.98
C ARG A 4 4.26 13.54 -8.12
N LYS A 5 3.51 12.64 -8.73
CA LYS A 5 2.94 11.51 -8.02
C LYS A 5 3.92 10.35 -7.96
N GLN A 6 3.88 9.63 -6.87
CA GLN A 6 4.72 8.46 -6.63
C GLN A 6 3.88 7.36 -6.01
N TRP A 7 4.36 6.14 -6.13
CA TRP A 7 3.71 4.99 -5.55
C TRP A 7 4.17 4.78 -4.11
N TYR A 8 3.22 4.40 -3.26
CA TYR A 8 3.48 4.11 -1.85
C TYR A 8 2.84 2.78 -1.49
N LEU A 9 3.58 1.99 -0.72
CA LEU A 9 3.07 0.76 -0.14
C LEU A 9 2.72 1.05 1.31
N ILE A 10 1.53 0.61 1.73
CA ILE A 10 1.03 0.85 3.07
C ILE A 10 0.66 -0.49 3.69
N SER A 11 1.29 -0.80 4.82
CA SER A 11 1.03 -2.03 5.56
C SER A 11 0.65 -1.67 6.99
N TYR A 12 -0.36 -2.35 7.54
CA TYR A 12 -0.82 -2.04 8.88
C TYR A 12 -1.23 -3.28 9.63
N ASP A 13 -1.16 -3.18 10.96
CA ASP A 13 -1.60 -4.22 11.87
C ASP A 13 -2.33 -3.53 13.01
N ILE A 14 -3.65 -3.74 13.11
CA ILE A 14 -4.51 -3.06 14.06
C ILE A 14 -5.18 -4.12 14.94
N ALA A 15 -4.97 -3.98 16.25
CA ALA A 15 -5.35 -5.00 17.22
C ALA A 15 -6.87 -5.06 17.47
N ASP A 16 -7.55 -3.92 17.41
CA ASP A 16 -8.98 -3.86 17.71
C ASP A 16 -9.80 -3.99 16.42
N SER A 17 -10.79 -4.87 16.43
CA SER A 17 -11.56 -5.16 15.21
C SER A 17 -12.39 -3.97 14.72
N ARG A 18 -12.94 -3.16 15.61
CA ARG A 18 -13.71 -1.98 15.23
C ARG A 18 -12.81 -0.93 14.60
N ARG A 19 -11.66 -0.72 15.22
CA ARG A 19 -10.68 0.23 14.70
C ARG A 19 -10.11 -0.24 13.38
N LEU A 20 -9.88 -1.55 13.24
CA LEU A 20 -9.44 -2.15 11.98
C LEU A 20 -10.45 -1.89 10.87
N GLN A 21 -11.73 -2.10 11.13
CA GLN A 21 -12.77 -1.87 10.13
C GLN A 21 -12.85 -0.39 9.73
N CYS A 22 -12.73 0.50 10.69
CA CYS A 22 -12.74 1.93 10.41
C CYS A 22 -11.55 2.34 9.54
N PHE A 23 -10.37 1.86 9.89
CA PHE A 23 -9.14 2.11 9.13
C PHE A 23 -9.26 1.56 7.72
N HIS A 24 -9.69 0.31 7.60
CA HIS A 24 -9.84 -0.36 6.31
C HIS A 24 -10.83 0.37 5.41
N ARG A 25 -11.96 0.80 5.96
CA ARG A 25 -12.96 1.54 5.21
C ARG A 25 -12.41 2.84 4.66
N TYR A 26 -11.59 3.50 5.45
CA TYR A 26 -10.99 4.76 5.01
C TYR A 26 -9.95 4.55 3.92
N ILE A 27 -9.01 3.62 4.14
CA ILE A 27 -7.92 3.42 3.18
C ILE A 27 -8.43 2.89 1.83
N LYS A 28 -9.49 2.09 1.85
CA LYS A 28 -10.11 1.56 0.63
C LYS A 28 -10.56 2.66 -0.34
N LYS A 29 -10.88 3.84 0.17
CA LYS A 29 -11.32 4.95 -0.66
C LYS A 29 -10.18 5.65 -1.37
N HIS A 30 -8.94 5.43 -0.94
CA HIS A 30 -7.80 6.20 -1.41
C HIS A 30 -6.71 5.36 -2.03
N ALA A 31 -6.70 4.05 -1.79
CA ALA A 31 -5.63 3.17 -2.24
C ALA A 31 -6.20 1.84 -2.71
N TYR A 32 -5.36 1.04 -3.35
CA TYR A 32 -5.74 -0.26 -3.90
C TYR A 32 -5.21 -1.37 -3.01
N ALA A 33 -6.05 -2.35 -2.73
CA ALA A 33 -5.69 -3.47 -1.89
C ALA A 33 -4.83 -4.46 -2.66
N LEU A 34 -3.67 -4.80 -2.12
CA LEU A 34 -2.84 -5.89 -2.61
C LEU A 34 -3.14 -7.17 -1.84
N GLN A 35 -3.26 -7.04 -0.54
CA GLN A 35 -3.63 -8.09 0.39
C GLN A 35 -4.50 -7.48 1.47
N TYR A 36 -4.93 -8.30 2.41
CA TYR A 36 -5.87 -7.88 3.43
C TYR A 36 -5.43 -6.62 4.19
N SER A 37 -4.17 -6.52 4.56
CA SER A 37 -3.67 -5.37 5.31
C SER A 37 -2.52 -4.67 4.60
N VAL A 38 -2.46 -4.81 3.27
CA VAL A 38 -1.42 -4.20 2.45
C VAL A 38 -2.08 -3.50 1.28
N PHE A 39 -1.82 -2.20 1.17
CA PHE A 39 -2.39 -1.35 0.13
C PHE A 39 -1.29 -0.66 -0.65
N ILE A 40 -1.64 -0.20 -1.84
CA ILE A 40 -0.75 0.58 -2.68
C ILE A 40 -1.52 1.77 -3.23
N GLY A 41 -0.88 2.92 -3.30
CA GLY A 41 -1.52 4.12 -3.82
C GLY A 41 -0.55 5.03 -4.54
N TYR A 42 -1.11 5.90 -5.35
CA TYR A 42 -0.36 6.81 -6.21
C TYR A 42 -0.72 8.24 -5.84
N PHE A 43 0.22 8.94 -5.19
CA PHE A 43 -0.05 10.24 -4.58
C PHE A 43 1.07 11.22 -4.84
N ASN A 44 0.73 12.49 -4.95
CA ASN A 44 1.72 13.54 -4.82
C ASN A 44 2.00 13.80 -3.34
N GLN A 45 2.97 14.63 -3.04
CA GLN A 45 3.39 14.83 -1.65
C GLN A 45 2.27 15.40 -0.76
N PRO A 46 1.54 16.43 -1.16
CA PRO A 46 0.44 16.93 -0.31
C PRO A 46 -0.64 15.87 -0.06
N GLU A 47 -1.00 15.11 -1.08
CA GLU A 47 -1.98 14.02 -0.92
C GLU A 47 -1.47 12.95 0.05
N TRP A 48 -0.20 12.59 -0.07
CA TRP A 48 0.42 11.60 0.79
C TRP A 48 0.46 12.04 2.25
N VAL A 49 0.87 13.27 2.48
CA VAL A 49 0.93 13.83 3.84
C VAL A 49 -0.45 13.84 4.47
N GLU A 50 -1.48 14.25 3.73
CA GLU A 50 -2.85 14.27 4.23
C GLU A 50 -3.35 12.86 4.52
N LEU A 51 -3.06 11.91 3.64
CA LEU A 51 -3.45 10.52 3.86
C LEU A 51 -2.79 9.97 5.13
N LEU A 52 -1.50 10.19 5.30
CA LEU A 52 -0.80 9.75 6.51
C LEU A 52 -1.40 10.35 7.77
N ARG A 53 -1.74 11.62 7.73
CA ARG A 53 -2.35 12.29 8.85
C ARG A 53 -3.69 11.64 9.23
N GLN A 54 -4.50 11.34 8.24
CA GLN A 54 -5.79 10.70 8.46
C GLN A 54 -5.64 9.26 8.94
N LEU A 55 -4.68 8.51 8.39
CA LEU A 55 -4.45 7.15 8.83
C LEU A 55 -3.93 7.12 10.27
N ASN A 56 -3.04 8.04 10.60
CA ASN A 56 -2.46 8.12 11.94
C ASN A 56 -3.50 8.42 13.02
N LYS A 57 -4.55 9.15 12.67
CA LYS A 57 -5.65 9.41 13.59
C LYS A 57 -6.47 8.17 13.89
N ARG A 58 -6.40 7.17 13.04
CA ARG A 58 -7.23 5.97 13.12
C ARG A 58 -6.50 4.77 13.69
N ILE A 59 -5.32 4.98 14.23
CA ILE A 59 -4.57 3.91 14.90
C ILE A 59 -4.32 4.27 16.35
N ARG A 60 -4.02 3.26 17.14
CA ARG A 60 -3.62 3.42 18.52
C ARG A 60 -2.13 3.10 18.64
N GLN A 61 -1.34 4.10 19.02
CA GLN A 61 0.13 4.00 19.01
C GLN A 61 0.66 2.82 19.84
N GLN A 62 -0.04 2.48 20.92
CA GLN A 62 0.44 1.46 21.84
C GLN A 62 0.25 0.03 21.33
N THR A 63 -0.73 -0.19 20.45
CA THR A 63 -1.11 -1.55 20.06
C THR A 63 -1.10 -1.79 18.56
N ASP A 64 -1.12 -0.72 17.76
CA ASP A 64 -1.23 -0.84 16.31
C ASP A 64 0.08 -0.44 15.64
N SER A 65 0.29 -0.93 14.42
CA SER A 65 1.45 -0.52 13.62
C SER A 65 1.02 -0.11 12.23
N LEU A 66 1.75 0.85 11.67
CA LEU A 66 1.55 1.36 10.32
C LEU A 66 2.93 1.52 9.70
N HIS A 67 3.14 0.85 8.58
CA HIS A 67 4.40 0.89 7.86
C HIS A 67 4.15 1.36 6.44
N CYS A 68 4.90 2.36 6.01
CA CYS A 68 4.73 2.96 4.70
C CYS A 68 6.07 3.02 3.98
N TYR A 69 6.06 2.69 2.70
CA TYR A 69 7.27 2.66 1.89
C TYR A 69 7.00 3.38 0.58
N ARG A 70 7.89 4.30 0.22
CA ARG A 70 7.83 4.90 -1.11
C ARG A 70 8.47 3.95 -2.11
N LEU A 71 7.78 3.68 -3.19
CA LEU A 71 8.25 2.78 -4.23
C LEU A 71 8.87 3.58 -5.38
N THR A 72 9.93 3.06 -5.94
CA THR A 72 10.59 3.65 -7.09
C THR A 72 10.38 2.76 -8.32
N GLU A 73 10.84 3.21 -9.48
CA GLU A 73 10.74 2.42 -10.70
C GLU A 73 11.52 1.11 -10.63
N ARG A 74 12.46 1.00 -9.68
CA ARG A 74 13.26 -0.21 -9.50
C ARG A 74 12.57 -1.25 -8.63
N ASP A 75 11.55 -0.84 -7.89
CA ASP A 75 10.87 -1.77 -7.00
C ASP A 75 9.91 -2.63 -7.78
N MET A 76 9.75 -3.86 -7.33
CA MET A 76 8.83 -4.81 -7.93
C MET A 76 7.93 -5.36 -6.83
N ILE A 77 6.62 -5.43 -7.13
CA ILE A 77 5.67 -6.00 -6.21
C ILE A 77 5.29 -7.37 -6.71
N LEU A 78 5.44 -8.37 -5.85
CA LEU A 78 5.07 -9.73 -6.18
C LEU A 78 3.77 -10.10 -5.51
N CYS A 79 2.91 -10.71 -6.28
CA CYS A 79 1.65 -11.23 -5.79
C CYS A 79 1.55 -12.71 -6.10
N ALA A 80 1.17 -13.48 -5.10
CA ALA A 80 0.87 -14.90 -5.25
C ALA A 80 -0.59 -15.12 -4.89
N GLY A 81 -1.23 -16.07 -5.57
CA GLY A 81 -2.66 -16.32 -5.37
C GLY A 81 -3.51 -15.35 -6.16
N ASN A 82 -4.71 -15.07 -5.66
CA ASN A 82 -5.62 -14.15 -6.33
C ASN A 82 -5.31 -12.71 -5.95
N PRO A 83 -5.00 -11.86 -6.93
CA PRO A 83 -4.77 -10.44 -6.61
C PRO A 83 -6.08 -9.77 -6.21
N ALA A 84 -5.96 -8.79 -5.32
CA ALA A 84 -7.12 -8.02 -4.86
C ALA A 84 -7.59 -7.00 -5.91
N PHE A 85 -6.81 -6.80 -6.97
CA PHE A 85 -7.14 -5.86 -8.04
C PHE A 85 -6.71 -6.45 -9.38
N LEU A 86 -7.24 -5.90 -10.47
CA LEU A 86 -6.90 -6.37 -11.81
C LEU A 86 -5.50 -5.91 -12.19
N PRO A 87 -4.71 -6.77 -12.84
CA PRO A 87 -3.30 -6.45 -13.15
C PRO A 87 -3.09 -5.19 -13.96
N GLY A 88 -4.01 -4.88 -14.86
CA GLY A 88 -3.86 -3.73 -15.74
C GLY A 88 -4.01 -2.37 -15.09
N VAL A 89 -4.43 -2.33 -13.81
CA VAL A 89 -4.73 -1.06 -13.14
C VAL A 89 -3.50 -0.17 -13.07
N PHE A 90 -2.32 -0.76 -12.92
CA PHE A 90 -1.08 0.00 -12.72
C PHE A 90 -0.19 0.08 -13.94
N THR A 91 -0.57 -0.51 -15.07
CA THR A 91 0.32 -0.56 -16.24
C THR A 91 0.63 0.82 -16.80
N GLU A 92 -0.33 1.71 -16.78
CA GLU A 92 -0.13 3.06 -17.28
C GLU A 92 0.84 3.87 -16.42
N GLN A 93 0.87 3.59 -15.14
CA GLN A 93 1.79 4.25 -14.21
C GLN A 93 3.14 3.53 -14.11
N ARG A 94 3.29 2.45 -14.85
CA ARG A 94 4.55 1.72 -14.98
C ARG A 94 5.10 1.12 -13.68
N LEU A 95 4.25 0.90 -12.71
CA LEU A 95 4.68 0.16 -11.53
C LEU A 95 4.79 -1.32 -11.90
N PRO A 96 5.97 -1.94 -11.77
CA PRO A 96 6.11 -3.35 -12.11
C PRO A 96 5.41 -4.22 -11.08
N ILE A 97 4.40 -4.96 -11.52
CA ILE A 97 3.68 -5.90 -10.69
C ILE A 97 3.80 -7.28 -11.32
N ALA A 98 4.39 -8.20 -10.58
CA ALA A 98 4.52 -9.59 -10.99
C ALA A 98 3.50 -10.43 -10.23
N GLN A 99 2.73 -11.24 -10.97
CA GLN A 99 1.71 -12.09 -10.38
C GLN A 99 2.14 -13.54 -10.41
N ASN A 100 1.70 -14.28 -9.41
CA ASN A 100 1.94 -15.73 -9.31
C ASN A 100 3.41 -16.10 -9.30
N GLN A 101 4.25 -15.18 -8.84
CA GLN A 101 5.65 -15.46 -8.58
C GLN A 101 5.85 -15.66 -7.10
N THR A 102 6.71 -16.58 -6.75
CA THR A 102 7.07 -16.78 -5.35
C THR A 102 8.24 -15.89 -5.00
N ILE A 103 8.40 -15.63 -3.69
CA ILE A 103 9.53 -14.85 -3.22
C ILE A 103 10.86 -15.49 -3.61
N ASP A 104 10.89 -16.81 -3.72
CA ASP A 104 12.09 -17.55 -4.10
C ASP A 104 12.49 -17.32 -5.56
N GLU A 105 11.54 -16.99 -6.42
CA GLU A 105 11.82 -16.68 -7.83
C GLU A 105 12.33 -15.27 -8.00
N LEU A 106 12.10 -14.44 -7.02
CA LEU A 106 12.69 -13.14 -7.00
C LEU A 106 13.97 -13.22 -6.22
N GLN A 107 15.00 -12.93 -6.88
CA GLN A 107 16.22 -12.63 -6.16
C GLN A 107 16.10 -11.24 -5.60
N VAL A 108 15.50 -11.15 -4.46
CA VAL A 108 15.41 -9.88 -3.77
C VAL A 108 16.73 -9.69 -3.07
N ASP A 109 17.52 -8.80 -3.60
CA ASP A 109 18.64 -8.27 -2.85
C ASP A 109 18.07 -7.36 -1.78
N VAL A 110 18.00 -7.90 -0.61
CA VAL A 110 17.52 -7.14 0.53
C VAL A 110 18.67 -6.36 1.12
#